data_cbae28e7eb4a901ade5aad00af9c6d9c
#
_entry.id   cbae28e7eb4a901ade5aad00af9c6d9c
#
_cell.length_a   1.000
_cell.length_b   1.000
_cell.length_c   1.000
_cell.angle_alpha   90.00
_cell.angle_beta   90.00
_cell.angle_gamma   90.00
#
_symmetry.space_group_name_H-M   'P 1'
#
loop_
_entity.id
_entity.type
_entity.pdbx_description
1 polymer ?
#
loop_
_entity_poly.entity_id
_entity_poly.type
_entity_poly.pdbx_seq_one_letter_code
_entity_poly.pdbx_strand_id
1 'polypeptide(L)'
;MRILFIGGTGNISTECAALLHQRGHEILILSRGRGAVPDGYRTLTADRNDPAAMRSALAGVQPEVVLNFLGYDLPEVKADYELFRGIVRQYIFISSTVIYAKPPQQLPLTEDAPTGNPWWDYAQKKLACEQWLQERRAETGFPVTIVRPSHTYSKRWIPNPVSSGSYTFAARLEQGKPVFVHDAGESPWTLTTASDFAAGLAGLVGKPEAIGEAFHITSDEVLTWNQIYAEIVSALGAPSPQIVNVPTDFICQVAPQLTGTLKGDKAHPGVFDNSKIKRFVPGFQCRVPFRVGVRESVRWLREHPDQQNRKPELDGLIEGVVGLWLKSEIRRAGG
;
A
#
# COMPACT_ATOMS: atom_id res chain seq x y z
N MET A 1 6.75 -24.18 -6.89
CA MET A 1 5.75 -24.23 -5.82
C MET A 1 4.42 -23.77 -6.36
N ARG A 2 3.33 -24.24 -5.77
CA ARG A 2 1.98 -23.75 -6.01
C ARG A 2 1.66 -22.63 -5.02
N ILE A 3 1.43 -21.44 -5.53
CA ILE A 3 1.25 -20.22 -4.73
C ILE A 3 -0.15 -19.67 -4.96
N LEU A 4 -0.93 -19.54 -3.88
CA LEU A 4 -2.27 -18.96 -3.91
C LEU A 4 -2.21 -17.49 -3.53
N PHE A 5 -2.73 -16.63 -4.39
CA PHE A 5 -2.97 -15.22 -4.12
C PHE A 5 -4.42 -14.98 -3.73
N ILE A 6 -4.67 -14.52 -2.54
CA ILE A 6 -5.95 -13.94 -2.13
C ILE A 6 -5.88 -12.44 -2.49
N GLY A 7 -6.50 -12.06 -3.64
CA GLY A 7 -6.41 -10.70 -4.16
C GLY A 7 -5.21 -10.44 -5.08
N GLY A 8 -5.00 -11.29 -6.07
CA GLY A 8 -3.84 -11.25 -6.99
C GLY A 8 -3.89 -10.23 -8.13
N THR A 9 -4.95 -9.40 -8.25
CA THR A 9 -5.14 -8.44 -9.36
C THR A 9 -5.03 -6.97 -8.93
N GLY A 10 -4.57 -6.72 -7.71
CA GLY A 10 -4.45 -5.39 -7.12
C GLY A 10 -3.19 -4.64 -7.54
N ASN A 11 -3.04 -3.41 -7.01
CA ASN A 11 -1.92 -2.51 -7.29
C ASN A 11 -0.54 -3.15 -7.02
N ILE A 12 -0.39 -3.88 -5.92
CA ILE A 12 0.87 -4.50 -5.51
C ILE A 12 0.96 -5.95 -6.01
N SER A 13 -0.13 -6.70 -5.83
CA SER A 13 -0.15 -8.14 -6.05
C SER A 13 0.08 -8.56 -7.51
N THR A 14 -0.28 -7.71 -8.48
CA THR A 14 -0.06 -8.00 -9.90
C THR A 14 1.42 -8.18 -10.23
N GLU A 15 2.29 -7.28 -9.75
CA GLU A 15 3.74 -7.38 -9.97
C GLU A 15 4.35 -8.58 -9.21
N CYS A 16 3.83 -8.87 -8.01
CA CYS A 16 4.26 -10.05 -7.24
C CYS A 16 3.91 -11.36 -7.97
N ALA A 17 2.69 -11.47 -8.50
CA ALA A 17 2.25 -12.64 -9.25
C ALA A 17 3.09 -12.83 -10.53
N ALA A 18 3.33 -11.75 -11.26
CA ALA A 18 4.13 -11.77 -12.49
C ALA A 18 5.56 -12.25 -12.22
N LEU A 19 6.23 -11.68 -11.21
CA LEU A 19 7.59 -12.05 -10.87
C LEU A 19 7.69 -13.52 -10.41
N LEU A 20 6.76 -13.99 -9.57
CA LEU A 20 6.76 -15.37 -9.10
C LEU A 20 6.45 -16.35 -10.22
N HIS A 21 5.57 -16.00 -11.16
CA HIS A 21 5.32 -16.80 -12.36
C HIS A 21 6.58 -16.90 -13.24
N GLN A 22 7.26 -15.79 -13.48
CA GLN A 22 8.54 -15.76 -14.21
C GLN A 22 9.62 -16.63 -13.55
N ARG A 23 9.57 -16.80 -12.23
CA ARG A 23 10.46 -17.70 -11.48
C ARG A 23 10.02 -19.18 -11.52
N GLY A 24 9.02 -19.53 -12.33
CA GLY A 24 8.56 -20.91 -12.53
C GLY A 24 7.61 -21.43 -11.46
N HIS A 25 6.96 -20.55 -10.70
CA HIS A 25 5.92 -20.96 -9.76
C HIS A 25 4.55 -21.09 -10.45
N GLU A 26 3.74 -22.04 -10.03
CA GLU A 26 2.32 -22.15 -10.41
C GLU A 26 1.52 -21.11 -9.62
N ILE A 27 0.92 -20.16 -10.32
CA ILE A 27 0.17 -19.06 -9.70
C ILE A 27 -1.34 -19.34 -9.76
N LEU A 28 -1.96 -19.33 -8.58
CA LEU A 28 -3.41 -19.41 -8.43
C LEU A 28 -3.92 -18.05 -7.94
N ILE A 29 -4.87 -17.49 -8.64
CA ILE A 29 -5.50 -16.21 -8.27
C ILE A 29 -6.92 -16.48 -7.77
N LEU A 30 -7.15 -16.27 -6.48
CA LEU A 30 -8.48 -16.29 -5.90
C LEU A 30 -9.07 -14.89 -5.92
N SER A 31 -10.18 -14.71 -6.64
CA SER A 31 -10.85 -13.44 -6.78
C SER A 31 -12.35 -13.65 -7.04
N ARG A 32 -13.12 -12.55 -7.05
CA ARG A 32 -14.54 -12.57 -7.41
C ARG A 32 -14.81 -12.65 -8.92
N GLY A 33 -13.79 -12.86 -9.75
CA GLY A 33 -13.89 -12.96 -11.20
C GLY A 33 -14.21 -11.65 -11.93
N ARG A 34 -14.07 -10.49 -11.28
CA ARG A 34 -14.42 -9.19 -11.90
C ARG A 34 -13.28 -8.55 -12.70
N GLY A 35 -12.04 -8.98 -12.50
CA GLY A 35 -10.86 -8.47 -13.19
C GLY A 35 -10.28 -9.50 -14.14
N ALA A 36 -9.65 -9.05 -15.23
CA ALA A 36 -8.88 -9.91 -16.10
C ALA A 36 -7.67 -10.49 -15.33
N VAL A 37 -7.50 -11.79 -15.43
CA VAL A 37 -6.33 -12.51 -14.93
C VAL A 37 -5.46 -12.84 -16.15
N PRO A 38 -4.15 -12.54 -16.13
CA PRO A 38 -3.27 -12.85 -17.24
C PRO A 38 -3.26 -14.34 -17.58
N ASP A 39 -3.00 -14.65 -18.85
CA ASP A 39 -2.81 -16.03 -19.31
C ASP A 39 -1.68 -16.72 -18.55
N GLY A 40 -1.80 -18.03 -18.35
CA GLY A 40 -0.83 -18.82 -17.60
C GLY A 40 -1.06 -18.90 -16.09
N TYR A 41 -2.06 -18.17 -15.55
CA TYR A 41 -2.46 -18.31 -14.16
C TYR A 41 -3.75 -19.14 -14.05
N ARG A 42 -3.86 -19.92 -12.98
CA ARG A 42 -5.12 -20.61 -12.66
C ARG A 42 -6.01 -19.70 -11.82
N THR A 43 -7.22 -19.44 -12.31
CA THR A 43 -8.21 -18.63 -11.58
C THR A 43 -9.11 -19.52 -10.72
N LEU A 44 -9.30 -19.10 -9.47
CA LEU A 44 -10.28 -19.63 -8.54
C LEU A 44 -11.29 -18.51 -8.24
N THR A 45 -12.58 -18.78 -8.50
CA THR A 45 -13.63 -17.77 -8.31
C THR A 45 -14.41 -18.05 -7.04
N ALA A 46 -14.30 -17.16 -6.05
CA ALA A 46 -15.11 -17.17 -4.84
C ALA A 46 -15.20 -15.77 -4.23
N ASP A 47 -16.26 -15.50 -3.50
CA ASP A 47 -16.28 -14.40 -2.54
C ASP A 47 -15.59 -14.89 -1.25
N ARG A 48 -14.53 -14.19 -0.80
CA ARG A 48 -13.81 -14.56 0.42
C ARG A 48 -14.68 -14.49 1.68
N ASN A 49 -15.76 -13.70 1.64
CA ASN A 49 -16.72 -13.57 2.74
C ASN A 49 -17.74 -14.72 2.77
N ASP A 50 -17.70 -15.62 1.80
CA ASP A 50 -18.49 -16.84 1.78
C ASP A 50 -17.60 -18.07 2.06
N PRO A 51 -17.59 -18.60 3.30
CA PRO A 51 -16.76 -19.76 3.65
C PRO A 51 -17.08 -21.04 2.88
N ALA A 52 -18.33 -21.20 2.39
CA ALA A 52 -18.72 -22.37 1.61
C ALA A 52 -18.17 -22.26 0.18
N ALA A 53 -18.31 -21.08 -0.44
CA ALA A 53 -17.72 -20.79 -1.75
C ALA A 53 -16.20 -20.92 -1.73
N MET A 54 -15.53 -20.43 -0.66
CA MET A 54 -14.10 -20.57 -0.46
C MET A 54 -13.66 -22.03 -0.39
N ARG A 55 -14.31 -22.85 0.43
CA ARG A 55 -14.03 -24.29 0.51
C ARG A 55 -14.24 -25.00 -0.82
N SER A 56 -15.32 -24.67 -1.52
CA SER A 56 -15.62 -25.24 -2.85
C SER A 56 -14.54 -24.87 -3.88
N ALA A 57 -14.14 -23.60 -3.95
CA ALA A 57 -13.12 -23.13 -4.89
C ALA A 57 -11.74 -23.73 -4.61
N LEU A 58 -11.46 -24.06 -3.36
CA LEU A 58 -10.21 -24.67 -2.92
C LEU A 58 -10.25 -26.21 -2.93
N ALA A 59 -11.38 -26.82 -3.24
CA ALA A 59 -11.50 -28.28 -3.29
C ALA A 59 -10.52 -28.87 -4.31
N GLY A 60 -9.67 -29.81 -3.86
CA GLY A 60 -8.63 -30.41 -4.68
C GLY A 60 -7.44 -29.47 -5.01
N VAL A 61 -7.41 -28.28 -4.42
CA VAL A 61 -6.29 -27.35 -4.51
C VAL A 61 -5.47 -27.43 -3.24
N GLN A 62 -4.17 -27.70 -3.39
CA GLN A 62 -3.23 -27.75 -2.27
C GLN A 62 -2.12 -26.71 -2.48
N PRO A 63 -2.35 -25.46 -2.07
CA PRO A 63 -1.30 -24.44 -2.16
C PRO A 63 -0.20 -24.75 -1.15
N GLU A 64 1.05 -24.59 -1.54
CA GLU A 64 2.19 -24.67 -0.62
C GLU A 64 2.37 -23.35 0.13
N VAL A 65 2.12 -22.23 -0.55
CA VAL A 65 2.22 -20.88 0.00
C VAL A 65 0.94 -20.10 -0.31
N VAL A 66 0.46 -19.35 0.67
CA VAL A 66 -0.64 -18.39 0.52
C VAL A 66 -0.13 -16.98 0.70
N LEU A 67 -0.43 -16.08 -0.24
CA LEU A 67 -0.18 -14.65 -0.16
C LEU A 67 -1.50 -13.91 0.01
N ASN A 68 -1.76 -13.37 1.19
CA ASN A 68 -3.01 -12.66 1.47
C ASN A 68 -2.84 -11.14 1.36
N PHE A 69 -3.36 -10.56 0.26
CA PHE A 69 -3.41 -9.12 0.01
C PHE A 69 -4.73 -8.47 0.43
N LEU A 70 -5.74 -9.26 0.82
CA LEU A 70 -7.09 -8.81 1.15
C LEU A 70 -7.50 -9.04 2.61
N GLY A 71 -6.57 -9.36 3.50
CA GLY A 71 -6.86 -9.48 4.94
C GLY A 71 -6.97 -8.10 5.57
N TYR A 72 -8.15 -7.49 5.54
CA TYR A 72 -8.37 -6.14 6.06
C TYR A 72 -8.85 -6.12 7.52
N ASP A 73 -9.48 -7.18 7.97
CA ASP A 73 -9.95 -7.28 9.35
C ASP A 73 -9.82 -8.70 9.92
N LEU A 74 -10.04 -8.82 11.22
CA LEU A 74 -9.84 -10.03 11.98
C LEU A 74 -10.74 -11.21 11.57
N PRO A 75 -12.05 -11.03 11.28
CA PRO A 75 -12.91 -12.11 10.79
C PRO A 75 -12.38 -12.77 9.53
N GLU A 76 -11.87 -11.97 8.59
CA GLU A 76 -11.31 -12.48 7.33
C GLU A 76 -10.07 -13.34 7.56
N VAL A 77 -9.16 -12.88 8.44
CA VAL A 77 -7.92 -13.61 8.76
C VAL A 77 -8.20 -14.89 9.57
N LYS A 78 -9.22 -14.88 10.45
CA LYS A 78 -9.69 -16.07 11.14
C LYS A 78 -10.24 -17.12 10.18
N ALA A 79 -11.02 -16.70 9.20
CA ALA A 79 -11.53 -17.59 8.16
C ALA A 79 -10.40 -18.22 7.33
N ASP A 80 -9.39 -17.43 6.97
CA ASP A 80 -8.21 -17.95 6.26
C ASP A 80 -7.44 -18.98 7.11
N TYR A 81 -7.25 -18.71 8.41
CA TYR A 81 -6.60 -19.66 9.30
C TYR A 81 -7.32 -21.01 9.33
N GLU A 82 -8.66 -21.02 9.44
CA GLU A 82 -9.44 -22.26 9.43
C GLU A 82 -9.35 -23.02 8.09
N LEU A 83 -9.13 -22.31 6.98
CA LEU A 83 -8.96 -22.90 5.65
C LEU A 83 -7.56 -23.49 5.44
N PHE A 84 -6.51 -22.87 6.02
CA PHE A 84 -5.13 -23.17 5.65
C PHE A 84 -4.31 -23.83 6.75
N ARG A 85 -4.79 -23.89 8.00
CA ARG A 85 -4.08 -24.56 9.09
C ARG A 85 -3.83 -26.03 8.78
N GLY A 86 -2.60 -26.47 8.97
CA GLY A 86 -2.18 -27.85 8.68
C GLY A 86 -2.06 -28.20 7.19
N ILE A 87 -2.27 -27.23 6.28
CA ILE A 87 -2.23 -27.46 4.83
C ILE A 87 -1.01 -26.77 4.20
N VAL A 88 -0.82 -25.47 4.50
CA VAL A 88 0.22 -24.66 3.86
C VAL A 88 1.54 -24.72 4.59
N ARG A 89 2.64 -24.56 3.85
CA ARG A 89 3.99 -24.45 4.41
C ARG A 89 4.31 -23.02 4.84
N GLN A 90 3.64 -22.03 4.25
CA GLN A 90 3.81 -20.63 4.59
C GLN A 90 2.54 -19.84 4.26
N TYR A 91 2.13 -18.98 5.17
CA TYR A 91 1.06 -17.99 4.98
C TYR A 91 1.67 -16.60 5.13
N ILE A 92 1.75 -15.85 4.03
CA ILE A 92 2.30 -14.50 4.04
C ILE A 92 1.15 -13.51 4.14
N PHE A 93 1.08 -12.81 5.25
CA PHE A 93 0.10 -11.76 5.50
C PHE A 93 0.66 -10.40 5.10
N ILE A 94 0.01 -9.73 4.13
CA ILE A 94 0.37 -8.38 3.75
C ILE A 94 -0.33 -7.41 4.69
N SER A 95 0.44 -6.89 5.64
CA SER A 95 0.06 -5.86 6.59
C SER A 95 0.31 -4.46 6.04
N SER A 96 0.77 -3.53 6.85
CA SER A 96 1.14 -2.17 6.45
C SER A 96 1.99 -1.49 7.52
N THR A 97 2.87 -0.58 7.13
CA THR A 97 3.62 0.28 8.05
C THR A 97 2.75 1.30 8.80
N VAL A 98 1.49 1.46 8.43
CA VAL A 98 0.56 2.37 9.14
C VAL A 98 0.24 1.92 10.57
N ILE A 99 0.57 0.68 10.95
CA ILE A 99 0.33 0.14 12.29
C ILE A 99 1.18 0.80 13.39
N TYR A 100 2.31 1.42 13.02
CA TYR A 100 3.20 2.05 13.98
C TYR A 100 2.56 3.25 14.66
N ALA A 101 2.94 3.46 15.92
CA ALA A 101 2.52 4.62 16.71
C ALA A 101 2.84 5.94 15.99
N LYS A 102 1.98 6.93 16.15
CA LYS A 102 2.12 8.26 15.55
C LYS A 102 2.03 9.35 16.62
N PRO A 103 2.97 10.29 16.66
CA PRO A 103 4.21 10.39 15.86
C PRO A 103 5.20 9.26 16.17
N PRO A 104 6.10 8.89 15.24
CA PRO A 104 7.15 7.92 15.52
C PRO A 104 8.13 8.46 16.58
N GLN A 105 8.58 7.59 17.50
CA GLN A 105 9.50 7.98 18.58
C GLN A 105 10.95 8.07 18.10
N GLN A 106 11.31 7.29 17.09
CA GLN A 106 12.65 7.31 16.48
C GLN A 106 12.58 6.98 14.99
N LEU A 107 13.59 7.36 14.25
CA LEU A 107 13.77 7.07 12.83
C LEU A 107 15.20 6.55 12.58
N PRO A 108 15.39 5.67 11.58
CA PRO A 108 14.34 4.97 10.84
C PRO A 108 13.55 4.01 11.72
N LEU A 109 12.28 3.74 11.35
CA LEU A 109 11.43 2.73 11.99
C LEU A 109 11.96 1.34 11.68
N THR A 110 12.16 0.53 12.71
CA THR A 110 12.44 -0.91 12.60
C THR A 110 11.15 -1.72 12.74
N GLU A 111 11.20 -3.04 12.45
CA GLU A 111 10.04 -3.91 12.62
C GLU A 111 9.58 -4.04 14.08
N ASP A 112 10.47 -3.74 15.04
CA ASP A 112 10.20 -3.77 16.48
C ASP A 112 9.75 -2.40 17.04
N ALA A 113 9.60 -1.38 16.19
CA ALA A 113 9.16 -0.07 16.62
C ALA A 113 7.75 -0.12 17.23
N PRO A 114 7.42 0.75 18.21
CA PRO A 114 6.12 0.77 18.87
C PRO A 114 4.96 0.85 17.88
N THR A 115 3.96 0.01 18.09
CA THR A 115 2.72 -0.04 17.31
C THR A 115 1.57 0.63 18.07
N GLY A 116 0.43 0.85 17.41
CA GLY A 116 -0.76 1.44 18.03
C GLY A 116 -1.06 2.83 17.48
N ASN A 117 -1.53 2.89 16.24
CA ASN A 117 -1.97 4.11 15.56
C ASN A 117 -3.43 4.41 15.88
N PRO A 118 -3.74 5.44 16.66
CA PRO A 118 -5.12 5.70 17.11
C PRO A 118 -5.96 6.44 16.06
N TRP A 119 -5.34 7.00 15.03
CA TRP A 119 -5.98 7.90 14.08
C TRP A 119 -6.67 7.18 12.91
N TRP A 120 -6.36 5.90 12.68
CA TRP A 120 -6.82 5.19 11.50
C TRP A 120 -7.34 3.79 11.83
N ASP A 121 -8.64 3.57 11.66
CA ASP A 121 -9.30 2.27 11.87
C ASP A 121 -8.63 1.14 11.05
N TYR A 122 -8.24 1.43 9.81
CA TYR A 122 -7.47 0.50 8.99
C TYR A 122 -6.17 0.03 9.66
N ALA A 123 -5.44 0.94 10.29
CA ALA A 123 -4.20 0.61 11.00
C ALA A 123 -4.47 -0.28 12.22
N GLN A 124 -5.50 0.02 12.97
CA GLN A 124 -5.92 -0.76 14.14
C GLN A 124 -6.34 -2.18 13.74
N LYS A 125 -7.11 -2.31 12.66
CA LYS A 125 -7.53 -3.61 12.11
C LYS A 125 -6.35 -4.44 11.64
N LYS A 126 -5.40 -3.85 10.91
CA LYS A 126 -4.18 -4.55 10.47
C LYS A 126 -3.33 -5.00 11.65
N LEU A 127 -3.19 -4.16 12.68
CA LEU A 127 -2.47 -4.53 13.90
C LEU A 127 -3.14 -5.70 14.64
N ALA A 128 -4.46 -5.67 14.79
CA ALA A 128 -5.21 -6.77 15.40
C ALA A 128 -5.04 -8.09 14.63
N CYS A 129 -4.99 -8.04 13.29
CA CYS A 129 -4.71 -9.20 12.46
C CYS A 129 -3.29 -9.75 12.71
N GLU A 130 -2.27 -8.89 12.75
CA GLU A 130 -0.90 -9.31 13.04
C GLU A 130 -0.78 -9.99 14.41
N GLN A 131 -1.32 -9.35 15.45
CA GLN A 131 -1.28 -9.86 16.82
C GLN A 131 -1.93 -11.23 16.91
N TRP A 132 -3.12 -11.37 16.36
CA TRP A 132 -3.84 -12.65 16.36
C TRP A 132 -3.10 -13.74 15.58
N LEU A 133 -2.51 -13.44 14.43
CA LEU A 133 -1.72 -14.41 13.66
C LEU A 133 -0.47 -14.87 14.41
N GLN A 134 0.20 -13.97 15.13
CA GLN A 134 1.35 -14.32 15.96
C GLN A 134 0.94 -15.20 17.17
N GLU A 135 -0.22 -14.95 17.78
CA GLU A 135 -0.80 -15.82 18.79
C GLU A 135 -1.06 -17.22 18.22
N ARG A 136 -1.70 -17.32 17.05
CA ARG A 136 -1.93 -18.63 16.39
C ARG A 136 -0.63 -19.35 16.07
N ARG A 137 0.40 -18.61 15.66
CA ARG A 137 1.73 -19.20 15.48
C ARG A 137 2.28 -19.78 16.78
N ALA A 138 2.23 -19.04 17.87
CA ALA A 138 2.74 -19.49 19.17
C ALA A 138 1.99 -20.72 19.70
N GLU A 139 0.66 -20.75 19.55
CA GLU A 139 -0.19 -21.82 20.09
C GLU A 139 -0.25 -23.08 19.21
N THR A 140 -0.22 -22.91 17.89
CA THR A 140 -0.52 -24.00 16.94
C THR A 140 0.58 -24.28 15.92
N GLY A 141 1.64 -23.46 15.91
CA GLY A 141 2.68 -23.55 14.89
C GLY A 141 2.27 -23.04 13.50
N PHE A 142 1.18 -22.26 13.39
CA PHE A 142 0.73 -21.73 12.09
C PHE A 142 1.84 -20.94 11.39
N PRO A 143 2.22 -21.28 10.13
CA PRO A 143 3.45 -20.82 9.50
C PRO A 143 3.32 -19.41 8.90
N VAL A 144 3.04 -18.42 9.74
CA VAL A 144 2.85 -17.04 9.29
C VAL A 144 4.16 -16.29 9.09
N THR A 145 4.22 -15.50 7.99
CA THR A 145 5.21 -14.43 7.75
C THR A 145 4.43 -13.14 7.57
N ILE A 146 4.84 -12.06 8.21
CA ILE A 146 4.21 -10.75 8.10
C ILE A 146 5.04 -9.84 7.18
N VAL A 147 4.41 -9.14 6.25
CA VAL A 147 5.09 -8.17 5.41
C VAL A 147 4.39 -6.82 5.52
N ARG A 148 5.14 -5.78 5.84
CA ARG A 148 4.68 -4.42 6.06
C ARG A 148 5.17 -3.51 4.92
N PRO A 149 4.40 -3.34 3.82
CA PRO A 149 4.68 -2.33 2.82
C PRO A 149 4.49 -0.90 3.38
N SER A 150 5.29 0.03 2.88
CA SER A 150 5.03 1.47 2.98
C SER A 150 4.04 1.90 1.88
N HIS A 151 4.01 3.17 1.52
CA HIS A 151 3.24 3.67 0.40
C HIS A 151 3.77 3.08 -0.93
N THR A 152 3.25 1.91 -1.27
CA THR A 152 3.65 1.18 -2.46
C THR A 152 2.74 1.52 -3.63
N TYR A 153 3.32 1.82 -4.79
CA TYR A 153 2.62 2.21 -6.00
C TYR A 153 3.08 1.42 -7.22
N SER A 154 2.20 1.25 -8.18
CA SER A 154 2.51 0.68 -9.50
C SER A 154 2.28 1.73 -10.59
N LYS A 155 2.54 1.36 -11.84
CA LYS A 155 2.24 2.20 -13.02
C LYS A 155 0.78 2.67 -13.11
N ARG A 156 -0.14 2.08 -12.35
CA ARG A 156 -1.57 2.46 -12.30
C ARG A 156 -1.86 3.59 -11.32
N TRP A 157 -0.91 3.98 -10.48
CA TRP A 157 -1.11 4.93 -9.39
C TRP A 157 -0.11 6.08 -9.45
N ILE A 158 -0.58 7.29 -9.18
CA ILE A 158 0.27 8.45 -8.91
C ILE A 158 0.14 8.76 -7.42
N PRO A 159 1.18 8.54 -6.61
CA PRO A 159 1.15 8.77 -5.16
C PRO A 159 0.76 10.21 -4.83
N ASN A 160 -0.23 10.37 -3.97
CA ASN A 160 -0.66 11.68 -3.46
C ASN A 160 -1.38 11.49 -2.10
N PRO A 161 -1.57 12.54 -1.29
CA PRO A 161 -2.17 12.42 0.03
C PRO A 161 -3.67 12.18 0.04
N VAL A 162 -4.36 12.41 -1.08
CA VAL A 162 -5.83 12.33 -1.17
C VAL A 162 -6.26 10.92 -1.57
N SER A 163 -5.82 10.46 -2.74
CA SER A 163 -6.17 9.13 -3.25
C SER A 163 -5.25 8.72 -4.41
N SER A 164 -4.22 7.94 -4.13
CA SER A 164 -3.24 7.51 -5.15
C SER A 164 -3.85 6.69 -6.29
N GLY A 165 -4.94 5.97 -6.04
CA GLY A 165 -5.66 5.20 -7.06
C GLY A 165 -6.61 6.03 -7.93
N SER A 166 -6.64 7.36 -7.77
CA SER A 166 -7.42 8.29 -8.60
C SER A 166 -6.51 9.25 -9.35
N TYR A 167 -6.81 9.46 -10.64
CA TYR A 167 -6.09 10.43 -11.47
C TYR A 167 -6.51 11.89 -11.19
N THR A 168 -7.51 12.11 -10.34
CA THR A 168 -8.07 13.45 -10.08
C THR A 168 -7.01 14.47 -9.66
N PHE A 169 -6.09 14.06 -8.76
CA PHE A 169 -5.01 14.92 -8.31
C PHE A 169 -4.08 15.34 -9.47
N ALA A 170 -3.65 14.37 -10.28
CA ALA A 170 -2.83 14.62 -11.46
C ALA A 170 -3.55 15.49 -12.50
N ALA A 171 -4.83 15.24 -12.75
CA ALA A 171 -5.64 16.03 -13.65
C ALA A 171 -5.77 17.51 -13.22
N ARG A 172 -5.85 17.79 -11.92
CA ARG A 172 -5.82 19.18 -11.42
C ARG A 172 -4.50 19.86 -11.72
N LEU A 173 -3.38 19.17 -11.51
CA LEU A 173 -2.05 19.69 -11.84
C LEU A 173 -1.92 19.99 -13.33
N GLU A 174 -2.36 19.07 -14.21
CA GLU A 174 -2.35 19.27 -15.67
C GLU A 174 -3.21 20.48 -16.11
N GLN A 175 -4.30 20.77 -15.38
CA GLN A 175 -5.19 21.90 -15.64
C GLN A 175 -4.71 23.21 -14.99
N GLY A 176 -3.58 23.21 -14.27
CA GLY A 176 -3.11 24.36 -13.51
C GLY A 176 -4.00 24.74 -12.32
N LYS A 177 -4.89 23.84 -11.89
CA LYS A 177 -5.75 24.05 -10.73
C LYS A 177 -4.98 23.90 -9.42
N PRO A 178 -5.32 24.68 -8.38
CA PRO A 178 -4.66 24.58 -7.09
C PRO A 178 -4.84 23.19 -6.46
N VAL A 179 -3.76 22.72 -5.80
CA VAL A 179 -3.78 21.54 -4.93
C VAL A 179 -3.18 21.93 -3.58
N PHE A 180 -3.46 21.14 -2.55
CA PHE A 180 -2.84 21.38 -1.25
C PHE A 180 -1.72 20.36 -0.96
N VAL A 181 -0.74 20.78 -0.18
CA VAL A 181 0.17 19.92 0.56
C VAL A 181 -0.07 20.15 2.06
N HIS A 182 -0.03 19.08 2.85
CA HIS A 182 -0.23 19.18 4.29
C HIS A 182 0.97 19.82 4.99
N ASP A 183 0.69 20.68 5.95
CA ASP A 183 1.68 21.45 6.73
C ASP A 183 2.68 22.16 5.81
N ALA A 184 3.97 22.12 6.13
CA ALA A 184 5.04 22.67 5.29
C ALA A 184 5.41 21.76 4.09
N GLY A 185 4.87 20.54 4.01
CA GLY A 185 5.26 19.56 2.99
C GLY A 185 6.64 18.94 3.20
N GLU A 186 7.27 19.14 4.37
CA GLU A 186 8.65 18.72 4.67
C GLU A 186 8.74 17.37 5.39
N SER A 187 7.62 16.72 5.69
CA SER A 187 7.63 15.39 6.31
C SER A 187 8.33 14.38 5.39
N PRO A 188 9.42 13.72 5.84
CA PRO A 188 10.16 12.75 5.04
C PRO A 188 9.33 11.50 4.83
N TRP A 189 9.33 11.00 3.60
CA TRP A 189 8.44 9.95 3.15
C TRP A 189 9.12 8.95 2.24
N THR A 190 8.73 7.67 2.35
CA THR A 190 9.25 6.59 1.53
C THR A 190 8.17 6.07 0.57
N LEU A 191 8.48 6.09 -0.72
CA LEU A 191 7.65 5.55 -1.79
C LEU A 191 8.34 4.33 -2.41
N THR A 192 7.63 3.23 -2.56
CA THR A 192 8.17 1.97 -3.08
C THR A 192 7.41 1.56 -4.33
N THR A 193 8.11 1.22 -5.42
CA THR A 193 7.43 0.64 -6.59
C THR A 193 6.94 -0.77 -6.28
N ALA A 194 5.84 -1.17 -6.90
CA ALA A 194 5.31 -2.53 -6.75
C ALA A 194 6.29 -3.59 -7.29
N SER A 195 7.12 -3.25 -8.28
CA SER A 195 8.16 -4.14 -8.81
C SER A 195 9.30 -4.38 -7.80
N ASP A 196 9.76 -3.32 -7.11
CA ASP A 196 10.76 -3.46 -6.06
C ASP A 196 10.20 -4.21 -4.85
N PHE A 197 8.94 -3.91 -4.46
CA PHE A 197 8.24 -4.67 -3.42
C PHE A 197 8.15 -6.16 -3.80
N ALA A 198 7.80 -6.47 -5.04
CA ALA A 198 7.71 -7.85 -5.55
C ALA A 198 9.06 -8.58 -5.45
N ALA A 199 10.17 -7.90 -5.72
CA ALA A 199 11.51 -8.48 -5.61
C ALA A 199 11.84 -8.93 -4.19
N GLY A 200 11.53 -8.10 -3.19
CA GLY A 200 11.69 -8.43 -1.78
C GLY A 200 10.76 -9.55 -1.33
N LEU A 201 9.46 -9.45 -1.66
CA LEU A 201 8.48 -10.46 -1.31
C LEU A 201 8.82 -11.84 -1.89
N ALA A 202 9.20 -11.89 -3.16
CA ALA A 202 9.57 -13.14 -3.84
C ALA A 202 10.83 -13.80 -3.23
N GLY A 203 11.66 -13.04 -2.55
CA GLY A 203 12.79 -13.57 -1.77
C GLY A 203 12.39 -14.20 -0.43
N LEU A 204 11.20 -13.92 0.09
CA LEU A 204 10.66 -14.49 1.33
C LEU A 204 9.78 -15.73 1.08
N VAL A 205 9.25 -15.88 -0.14
CA VAL A 205 8.36 -16.98 -0.50
C VAL A 205 9.07 -18.32 -0.40
N GLY A 206 8.51 -19.24 0.39
CA GLY A 206 9.04 -20.58 0.61
C GLY A 206 10.27 -20.65 1.51
N LYS A 207 10.62 -19.56 2.22
CA LYS A 207 11.73 -19.53 3.18
C LYS A 207 11.23 -19.91 4.60
N PRO A 208 11.65 -21.05 5.16
CA PRO A 208 11.28 -21.44 6.52
C PRO A 208 11.74 -20.42 7.56
N GLU A 209 12.90 -19.79 7.37
CA GLU A 209 13.48 -18.80 8.28
C GLU A 209 12.65 -17.51 8.37
N ALA A 210 11.79 -17.24 7.40
CA ALA A 210 10.89 -16.10 7.41
C ALA A 210 9.60 -16.34 8.21
N ILE A 211 9.36 -17.59 8.63
CA ILE A 211 8.17 -17.95 9.42
C ILE A 211 8.29 -17.39 10.84
N GLY A 212 7.27 -16.63 11.22
CA GLY A 212 7.19 -15.95 12.51
C GLY A 212 7.79 -14.56 12.53
N GLU A 213 8.40 -14.14 11.44
CA GLU A 213 9.06 -12.85 11.31
C GLU A 213 8.14 -11.82 10.64
N ALA A 214 8.37 -10.55 10.97
CA ALA A 214 7.82 -9.40 10.26
C ALA A 214 8.93 -8.71 9.45
N PHE A 215 8.59 -8.20 8.27
CA PHE A 215 9.55 -7.55 7.38
C PHE A 215 9.00 -6.24 6.82
N HIS A 216 9.82 -5.21 6.84
CA HIS A 216 9.66 -4.08 5.93
C HIS A 216 10.10 -4.50 4.52
N ILE A 217 9.36 -4.08 3.50
CA ILE A 217 9.81 -4.08 2.12
C ILE A 217 9.51 -2.69 1.58
N THR A 218 10.48 -1.79 1.72
CA THR A 218 10.34 -0.37 1.38
C THR A 218 11.56 0.13 0.64
N SER A 219 11.45 1.25 -0.07
CA SER A 219 12.59 1.90 -0.68
C SER A 219 13.53 2.48 0.38
N ASP A 220 14.82 2.60 0.04
CA ASP A 220 15.79 3.37 0.83
C ASP A 220 15.76 4.87 0.46
N GLU A 221 15.08 5.25 -0.64
CA GLU A 221 14.92 6.64 -1.04
C GLU A 221 13.93 7.35 -0.12
N VAL A 222 14.36 8.47 0.43
CA VAL A 222 13.55 9.32 1.31
C VAL A 222 13.38 10.68 0.64
N LEU A 223 12.12 11.10 0.46
CA LEU A 223 11.76 12.38 -0.16
C LEU A 223 10.83 13.15 0.78
N THR A 224 10.86 14.48 0.74
CA THR A 224 9.79 15.27 1.34
C THR A 224 8.56 15.28 0.42
N TRP A 225 7.39 15.62 0.96
CA TRP A 225 6.19 15.75 0.12
C TRP A 225 6.35 16.84 -0.93
N ASN A 226 7.09 17.91 -0.64
CA ASN A 226 7.42 18.94 -1.63
C ASN A 226 8.25 18.37 -2.78
N GLN A 227 9.24 17.52 -2.50
CA GLN A 227 10.03 16.84 -3.53
C GLN A 227 9.17 15.83 -4.32
N ILE A 228 8.29 15.07 -3.66
CA ILE A 228 7.34 14.16 -4.31
C ILE A 228 6.45 14.94 -5.29
N TYR A 229 5.91 16.08 -4.89
CA TYR A 229 5.08 16.90 -5.76
C TYR A 229 5.87 17.47 -6.94
N ALA A 230 7.10 17.94 -6.72
CA ALA A 230 7.97 18.43 -7.78
C ALA A 230 8.22 17.34 -8.86
N GLU A 231 8.47 16.10 -8.45
CA GLU A 231 8.65 14.98 -9.39
C GLU A 231 7.37 14.63 -10.14
N ILE A 232 6.19 14.68 -9.49
CA ILE A 232 4.89 14.48 -10.14
C ILE A 232 4.64 15.56 -11.20
N VAL A 233 4.84 16.84 -10.83
CA VAL A 233 4.68 17.98 -11.73
C VAL A 233 5.61 17.87 -12.93
N SER A 234 6.88 17.52 -12.70
CA SER A 234 7.87 17.28 -13.75
C SER A 234 7.46 16.14 -14.68
N ALA A 235 6.98 15.02 -14.13
CA ALA A 235 6.53 13.86 -14.90
C ALA A 235 5.30 14.17 -15.76
N LEU A 236 4.38 14.98 -15.25
CA LEU A 236 3.18 15.44 -15.97
C LEU A 236 3.51 16.52 -17.02
N GLY A 237 4.67 17.19 -16.94
CA GLY A 237 4.92 18.38 -17.73
C GLY A 237 3.87 19.46 -17.48
N ALA A 238 3.34 19.51 -16.26
CA ALA A 238 2.27 20.43 -15.90
C ALA A 238 2.80 21.87 -15.86
N PRO A 239 1.97 22.88 -16.23
CA PRO A 239 2.31 24.27 -16.00
C PRO A 239 2.51 24.49 -14.50
N SER A 240 3.26 25.51 -14.09
CA SER A 240 3.55 25.79 -12.67
C SER A 240 2.27 25.73 -11.82
N PRO A 241 2.01 24.63 -11.07
CA PRO A 241 0.78 24.49 -10.33
C PRO A 241 0.86 25.33 -9.05
N GLN A 242 -0.29 25.83 -8.62
CA GLN A 242 -0.40 26.44 -7.30
C GLN A 242 -0.49 25.33 -6.24
N ILE A 243 0.60 25.10 -5.51
CA ILE A 243 0.61 24.20 -4.36
C ILE A 243 0.44 25.05 -3.10
N VAL A 244 -0.64 24.79 -2.37
CA VAL A 244 -1.03 25.56 -1.17
C VAL A 244 -0.68 24.75 0.07
N ASN A 245 0.15 25.29 0.95
CA ASN A 245 0.43 24.71 2.25
C ASN A 245 -0.78 24.87 3.17
N VAL A 246 -1.35 23.78 3.63
CA VAL A 246 -2.54 23.78 4.49
C VAL A 246 -2.25 22.97 5.76
N PRO A 247 -2.44 23.53 6.96
CA PRO A 247 -2.24 22.77 8.20
C PRO A 247 -3.07 21.49 8.23
N THR A 248 -2.43 20.38 8.63
CA THR A 248 -3.08 19.06 8.74
C THR A 248 -4.36 19.12 9.55
N ASP A 249 -4.38 19.85 10.67
CA ASP A 249 -5.57 20.00 11.51
C ASP A 249 -6.72 20.68 10.78
N PHE A 250 -6.43 21.72 9.98
CA PHE A 250 -7.44 22.39 9.16
C PHE A 250 -7.98 21.45 8.08
N ILE A 251 -7.09 20.72 7.39
CA ILE A 251 -7.52 19.73 6.38
C ILE A 251 -8.47 18.72 7.01
N CYS A 252 -8.10 18.15 8.16
CA CYS A 252 -8.92 17.14 8.86
C CYS A 252 -10.24 17.69 9.40
N GLN A 253 -10.29 18.98 9.74
CA GLN A 253 -11.52 19.64 10.14
C GLN A 253 -12.49 19.82 8.96
N VAL A 254 -11.97 20.22 7.79
CA VAL A 254 -12.78 20.47 6.57
C VAL A 254 -13.11 19.15 5.85
N ALA A 255 -12.20 18.20 5.86
CA ALA A 255 -12.29 16.90 5.18
C ALA A 255 -11.97 15.75 6.16
N PRO A 256 -12.86 15.42 7.12
CA PRO A 256 -12.60 14.42 8.17
C PRO A 256 -12.22 13.04 7.64
N GLN A 257 -12.65 12.67 6.44
CA GLN A 257 -12.29 11.43 5.76
C GLN A 257 -10.78 11.29 5.46
N LEU A 258 -10.02 12.39 5.49
CA LEU A 258 -8.57 12.38 5.32
C LEU A 258 -7.80 12.22 6.65
N THR A 259 -8.48 12.21 7.79
CA THR A 259 -7.83 12.13 9.11
C THR A 259 -6.93 10.91 9.23
N GLY A 260 -7.43 9.73 8.88
CA GLY A 260 -6.64 8.50 8.92
C GLY A 260 -5.38 8.57 8.03
N THR A 261 -5.54 9.03 6.80
CA THR A 261 -4.42 9.09 5.84
C THR A 261 -3.42 10.21 6.12
N LEU A 262 -3.81 11.26 6.83
CA LEU A 262 -2.91 12.36 7.21
C LEU A 262 -2.37 12.18 8.62
N LYS A 263 -3.22 12.34 9.67
CA LYS A 263 -2.78 12.21 11.07
C LYS A 263 -2.33 10.79 11.42
N GLY A 264 -2.91 9.77 10.78
CA GLY A 264 -2.51 8.38 10.97
C GLY A 264 -1.34 7.95 10.10
N ASP A 265 -0.87 8.79 9.17
CA ASP A 265 0.18 8.36 8.22
C ASP A 265 1.01 9.54 7.71
N LYS A 266 0.58 10.23 6.65
CA LYS A 266 1.38 11.10 5.77
C LYS A 266 1.89 12.40 6.40
N ALA A 267 1.23 12.92 7.44
CA ALA A 267 1.70 14.09 8.16
C ALA A 267 2.91 13.80 9.08
N HIS A 268 3.22 12.53 9.29
CA HIS A 268 4.36 12.10 10.10
C HIS A 268 5.46 11.48 9.23
N PRO A 269 6.73 11.49 9.67
CA PRO A 269 7.81 10.83 8.98
C PRO A 269 7.53 9.35 8.73
N GLY A 270 7.75 8.92 7.48
CA GLY A 270 7.61 7.52 7.04
C GLY A 270 8.94 7.01 6.47
N VAL A 271 9.93 6.82 7.35
CA VAL A 271 11.28 6.33 7.02
C VAL A 271 11.52 5.00 7.73
N PHE A 272 11.91 3.97 6.98
CA PHE A 272 11.96 2.58 7.46
C PHE A 272 13.35 1.97 7.31
N ASP A 273 13.75 1.14 8.28
CA ASP A 273 14.97 0.34 8.20
C ASP A 273 14.70 -0.94 7.38
N ASN A 274 15.51 -1.16 6.34
CA ASN A 274 15.45 -2.32 5.47
C ASN A 274 16.57 -3.34 5.75
N SER A 275 17.31 -3.18 6.84
CA SER A 275 18.45 -4.06 7.16
C SER A 275 18.00 -5.51 7.33
N LYS A 276 16.82 -5.75 7.90
CA LYS A 276 16.29 -7.10 8.12
C LYS A 276 16.01 -7.81 6.79
N ILE A 277 15.22 -7.21 5.90
CA ILE A 277 14.93 -7.82 4.60
C ILE A 277 16.18 -8.04 3.77
N LYS A 278 17.16 -7.13 3.80
CA LYS A 278 18.44 -7.27 3.10
C LYS A 278 19.28 -8.45 3.61
N ARG A 279 19.22 -8.74 4.91
CA ARG A 279 19.87 -9.94 5.48
C ARG A 279 19.17 -11.24 5.05
N PHE A 280 17.83 -11.24 5.04
CA PHE A 280 17.04 -12.42 4.67
C PHE A 280 17.02 -12.68 3.17
N VAL A 281 17.12 -11.64 2.37
CA VAL A 281 17.11 -11.71 0.89
C VAL A 281 18.39 -11.07 0.36
N PRO A 282 19.52 -11.81 0.35
CA PRO A 282 20.79 -11.28 -0.16
C PRO A 282 20.65 -10.75 -1.58
N GLY A 283 21.16 -9.54 -1.81
CA GLY A 283 21.05 -8.85 -3.09
C GLY A 283 19.72 -8.10 -3.30
N PHE A 284 18.79 -8.13 -2.34
CA PHE A 284 17.61 -7.27 -2.41
C PHE A 284 18.01 -5.80 -2.31
N GLN A 285 17.52 -5.03 -3.25
CA GLN A 285 17.66 -3.58 -3.32
C GLN A 285 16.50 -3.01 -4.11
N CYS A 286 15.89 -1.95 -3.63
CA CYS A 286 14.97 -1.14 -4.44
C CYS A 286 15.78 -0.37 -5.48
N ARG A 287 15.43 -0.56 -6.75
CA ARG A 287 16.22 -0.07 -7.89
C ARG A 287 15.56 1.06 -8.66
N VAL A 288 14.29 1.31 -8.39
CA VAL A 288 13.50 2.29 -9.14
C VAL A 288 13.32 3.54 -8.27
N PRO A 289 14.09 4.62 -8.50
CA PRO A 289 13.87 5.90 -7.84
C PRO A 289 12.49 6.45 -8.19
N PHE A 290 11.89 7.21 -7.28
CA PHE A 290 10.53 7.75 -7.46
C PHE A 290 10.39 8.55 -8.76
N ARG A 291 11.38 9.39 -9.08
CA ARG A 291 11.41 10.17 -10.34
C ARG A 291 11.27 9.32 -11.61
N VAL A 292 11.75 8.07 -11.58
CA VAL A 292 11.64 7.13 -12.71
C VAL A 292 10.28 6.45 -12.70
N GLY A 293 9.88 5.92 -11.56
CA GLY A 293 8.61 5.21 -11.40
C GLY A 293 7.39 6.08 -11.66
N VAL A 294 7.39 7.34 -11.20
CA VAL A 294 6.27 8.26 -11.44
C VAL A 294 6.11 8.64 -12.92
N ARG A 295 7.22 8.78 -13.67
CA ARG A 295 7.17 8.99 -15.12
C ARG A 295 6.58 7.79 -15.84
N GLU A 296 6.91 6.59 -15.41
CA GLU A 296 6.29 5.36 -15.94
C GLU A 296 4.78 5.33 -15.65
N SER A 297 4.37 5.71 -14.43
CA SER A 297 2.95 5.79 -14.07
C SER A 297 2.20 6.81 -14.94
N VAL A 298 2.76 8.00 -15.13
CA VAL A 298 2.16 9.05 -15.98
C VAL A 298 2.04 8.58 -17.43
N ARG A 299 3.12 8.00 -17.99
CA ARG A 299 3.10 7.47 -19.35
C ARG A 299 2.02 6.41 -19.51
N TRP A 300 2.01 5.41 -18.62
CA TRP A 300 1.04 4.32 -18.68
C TRP A 300 -0.41 4.82 -18.57
N LEU A 301 -0.70 5.73 -17.65
CA LEU A 301 -2.05 6.30 -17.49
C LEU A 301 -2.47 7.16 -18.68
N ARG A 302 -1.55 7.78 -19.41
CA ARG A 302 -1.85 8.49 -20.65
C ARG A 302 -2.15 7.55 -21.81
N GLU A 303 -1.45 6.41 -21.87
CA GLU A 303 -1.70 5.33 -22.85
C GLU A 303 -2.99 4.55 -22.55
N HIS A 304 -3.50 4.63 -21.30
CA HIS A 304 -4.69 3.92 -20.83
C HIS A 304 -5.69 4.91 -20.16
N PRO A 305 -6.31 5.81 -20.93
CA PRO A 305 -7.22 6.83 -20.37
C PRO A 305 -8.44 6.24 -19.67
N ASP A 306 -8.88 5.04 -20.05
CA ASP A 306 -9.92 4.25 -19.37
C ASP A 306 -9.54 3.84 -17.94
N GLN A 307 -8.25 3.82 -17.62
CA GLN A 307 -7.73 3.52 -16.29
C GLN A 307 -7.51 4.77 -15.40
N GLN A 308 -7.72 5.95 -15.94
CA GLN A 308 -7.59 7.22 -15.22
C GLN A 308 -8.74 7.47 -14.25
N ASN A 309 -9.09 6.59 -13.40
CA ASN A 309 -10.19 6.73 -12.43
C ASN A 309 -10.33 8.16 -11.85
N ARG A 310 -11.00 9.06 -12.60
CA ARG A 310 -11.26 10.44 -12.18
C ARG A 310 -12.52 10.48 -11.32
N LYS A 311 -12.46 11.17 -10.18
CA LYS A 311 -13.52 11.22 -9.19
C LYS A 311 -13.93 12.66 -8.90
N PRO A 312 -15.10 13.12 -9.37
CA PRO A 312 -15.58 14.48 -9.14
C PRO A 312 -15.65 14.86 -7.66
N GLU A 313 -15.98 13.90 -6.79
CA GLU A 313 -16.03 14.12 -5.34
C GLU A 313 -14.65 14.46 -4.75
N LEU A 314 -13.57 13.92 -5.30
CA LEU A 314 -12.20 14.29 -4.88
C LEU A 314 -11.78 15.65 -5.45
N ASP A 315 -12.21 16.01 -6.64
CA ASP A 315 -11.99 17.34 -7.21
C ASP A 315 -12.65 18.41 -6.32
N GLY A 316 -13.91 18.22 -5.97
CA GLY A 316 -14.65 19.10 -5.06
C GLY A 316 -14.04 19.15 -3.64
N LEU A 317 -13.52 18.04 -3.13
CA LEU A 317 -12.85 18.01 -1.84
C LEU A 317 -11.58 18.87 -1.85
N ILE A 318 -10.70 18.70 -2.86
CA ILE A 318 -9.46 19.49 -2.97
C ILE A 318 -9.79 20.97 -3.12
N GLU A 319 -10.76 21.32 -3.98
CA GLU A 319 -11.25 22.69 -4.16
C GLU A 319 -11.76 23.30 -2.86
N GLY A 320 -12.56 22.53 -2.10
CA GLY A 320 -13.12 22.97 -0.81
C GLY A 320 -12.03 23.25 0.21
N VAL A 321 -11.05 22.34 0.38
CA VAL A 321 -9.94 22.54 1.32
C VAL A 321 -9.14 23.77 0.97
N VAL A 322 -8.71 23.92 -0.29
CA VAL A 322 -7.90 25.06 -0.73
C VAL A 322 -8.70 26.37 -0.60
N GLY A 323 -9.92 26.41 -1.13
CA GLY A 323 -10.74 27.62 -1.14
C GLY A 323 -11.10 28.12 0.27
N LEU A 324 -11.40 27.21 1.21
CA LEU A 324 -11.67 27.60 2.60
C LEU A 324 -10.41 28.08 3.32
N TRP A 325 -9.27 27.44 3.07
CA TRP A 325 -8.01 27.88 3.65
C TRP A 325 -7.62 29.28 3.18
N LEU A 326 -7.59 29.53 1.87
CA LEU A 326 -7.25 30.85 1.33
C LEU A 326 -8.19 31.96 1.84
N LYS A 327 -9.49 31.68 1.97
CA LYS A 327 -10.45 32.64 2.58
C LYS A 327 -10.13 32.91 4.07
N SER A 328 -9.66 31.90 4.80
CA SER A 328 -9.28 32.08 6.21
C SER A 328 -8.04 32.95 6.37
N GLU A 329 -7.05 32.77 5.48
CA GLU A 329 -5.82 33.59 5.47
C GLU A 329 -6.09 35.07 5.13
N ILE A 330 -6.95 35.33 4.14
CA ILE A 330 -7.37 36.69 3.79
C ILE A 330 -8.03 37.39 5.00
N ARG A 331 -8.90 36.68 5.75
CA ARG A 331 -9.53 37.25 6.97
C ARG A 331 -8.52 37.54 8.07
N ARG A 332 -7.50 36.71 8.24
CA ARG A 332 -6.43 36.92 9.24
C ARG A 332 -5.51 38.09 8.88
N ALA A 333 -5.27 38.31 7.59
CA ALA A 333 -4.43 39.40 7.09
C ALA A 333 -5.13 40.77 7.06
N GLY A 334 -6.47 40.79 7.06
CA GLY A 334 -7.30 42.01 6.98
C GLY A 334 -7.90 42.47 8.31
N GLY A 335 -7.67 41.75 9.39
CA GLY A 335 -8.07 42.16 10.77
C GLY A 335 -6.87 42.47 11.63
#